data_f3ef50b08bb73ca4c037ada563e61fd5
#
_entry.id   f3ef50b08bb73ca4c037ada563e61fd5
#
_cell.length_a   1.000
_cell.length_b   1.000
_cell.length_c   1.000
_cell.angle_alpha   90.00
_cell.angle_beta   90.00
_cell.angle_gamma   90.00
#
_symmetry.space_group_name_H-M   'P 1'
#
loop_
_entity.id
_entity.type
_entity.pdbx_description
1 polymer ?
#
loop_
_entity_poly.entity_id
_entity_poly.type
_entity_poly.pdbx_seq_one_letter_code
_entity_poly.pdbx_strand_id
1 'polypeptide(L)'
;MEILFLIVLILLNGAFAMSEIALLTARRARLARLAADGDTSAEVAMRLGEEPTRFLSTIQIGITAIGILNGIVGEAVLAAPLAVWLQTLGAERQPSEVGATALVVLVITYVSIVVGELVPKRIAQFNPEGIARLVARPMQALAAVSRPFVRLLSFSTDTLLRLMGKRDLAGPSVTEEEIHAMLEEGSEAGVIEKHEHDMVRNVFRLDERQIGSLMIPRADIVYLDIDQPLDGNMKYVADSDHSRFPVCRGGLHEILGVISAKQLFNQMHRTGQVDLTAQLQPCVYVPESLTGMELLEQFRASGTQMVFVIDEYGEIQGLVTLQDVLEAVTGEFQPRNAEDAWAVQRADGSWLLDGLIPMPELKDRIHLKSAPEEDKGRYHTLSGMMMWLLGRLPRTGDVAQWEQWRLEVVDLDGKRVDKVLASRLPEPVQPCDSEGTDSLSQRAD
;
A
#
# COMPACT_ATOMS: atom_id res chain seq x y z
N MET A 1 -37.08 20.78 40.99
CA MET A 1 -36.82 19.33 40.72
C MET A 1 -36.79 19.07 39.24
N GLU A 2 -37.78 19.50 38.49
CA GLU A 2 -37.99 19.19 37.07
C GLU A 2 -36.90 19.77 36.12
N ILE A 3 -36.48 21.00 36.33
CA ILE A 3 -35.38 21.59 35.56
C ILE A 3 -34.05 20.83 35.78
N LEU A 4 -33.80 20.38 37.02
CA LEU A 4 -32.63 19.55 37.32
C LEU A 4 -32.67 18.24 36.58
N PHE A 5 -33.87 17.63 36.43
CA PHE A 5 -34.07 16.41 35.67
C PHE A 5 -33.77 16.59 34.16
N LEU A 6 -34.20 17.72 33.58
CA LEU A 6 -33.88 18.12 32.21
C LEU A 6 -32.36 18.27 32.01
N ILE A 7 -31.66 18.94 32.92
CA ILE A 7 -30.20 19.08 32.86
C ILE A 7 -29.52 17.70 32.93
N VAL A 8 -29.98 16.82 33.82
CA VAL A 8 -29.43 15.45 33.93
C VAL A 8 -29.62 14.67 32.63
N LEU A 9 -30.77 14.78 31.99
CA LEU A 9 -31.01 14.14 30.69
C LEU A 9 -30.07 14.64 29.59
N ILE A 10 -29.81 15.98 29.52
CA ILE A 10 -28.88 16.57 28.56
C ILE A 10 -27.45 16.10 28.82
N LEU A 11 -27.01 16.04 30.08
CA LEU A 11 -25.68 15.54 30.45
C LEU A 11 -25.55 14.04 30.16
N LEU A 12 -26.58 13.26 30.39
CA LEU A 12 -26.62 11.83 30.06
C LEU A 12 -26.51 11.61 28.55
N ASN A 13 -27.22 12.44 27.75
CA ASN A 13 -27.07 12.44 26.30
C ASN A 13 -25.62 12.72 25.89
N GLY A 14 -24.97 13.68 26.55
CA GLY A 14 -23.55 13.99 26.33
C GLY A 14 -22.63 12.82 26.68
N ALA A 15 -22.92 12.08 27.72
CA ALA A 15 -22.16 10.87 28.07
C ALA A 15 -22.29 9.78 27.01
N PHE A 16 -23.47 9.59 26.42
CA PHE A 16 -23.67 8.67 25.30
C PHE A 16 -22.93 9.12 24.04
N ALA A 17 -23.07 10.39 23.66
CA ALA A 17 -22.40 10.96 22.50
C ALA A 17 -20.87 10.90 22.62
N MET A 18 -20.34 11.15 23.81
CA MET A 18 -18.92 11.03 24.14
C MET A 18 -18.45 9.57 24.05
N SER A 19 -19.25 8.61 24.54
CA SER A 19 -18.95 7.17 24.50
C SER A 19 -18.89 6.67 23.07
N GLU A 20 -19.78 7.13 22.20
CA GLU A 20 -19.82 6.78 20.77
C GLU A 20 -18.50 7.10 20.10
N ILE A 21 -18.09 8.35 20.18
CA ILE A 21 -16.86 8.82 19.52
C ILE A 21 -15.61 8.19 20.16
N ALA A 22 -15.56 8.09 21.49
CA ALA A 22 -14.39 7.54 22.16
C ALA A 22 -14.10 6.09 21.75
N LEU A 23 -15.13 5.24 21.70
CA LEU A 23 -14.96 3.82 21.32
C LEU A 23 -14.70 3.62 19.82
N LEU A 24 -15.22 4.51 18.95
CA LEU A 24 -14.96 4.46 17.51
C LEU A 24 -13.56 4.96 17.14
N THR A 25 -13.03 5.96 17.88
CA THR A 25 -11.76 6.61 17.53
C THR A 25 -10.56 6.13 18.35
N ALA A 26 -10.80 5.38 19.44
CA ALA A 26 -9.74 4.80 20.26
C ALA A 26 -8.87 3.83 19.46
N ARG A 27 -7.55 4.02 19.49
CA ARG A 27 -6.59 3.16 18.81
C ARG A 27 -6.52 1.80 19.49
N ARG A 28 -6.92 0.75 18.74
CA ARG A 28 -6.95 -0.63 19.26
C ARG A 28 -5.60 -1.07 19.83
N ALA A 29 -4.49 -0.74 19.15
CA ALA A 29 -3.14 -1.08 19.60
C ALA A 29 -2.81 -0.45 20.97
N ARG A 30 -3.30 0.77 21.24
CA ARG A 30 -3.06 1.47 22.51
C ARG A 30 -3.90 0.88 23.64
N LEU A 31 -5.16 0.53 23.36
CA LEU A 31 -6.00 -0.17 24.33
C LEU A 31 -5.45 -1.58 24.63
N ALA A 32 -4.93 -2.30 23.63
CA ALA A 32 -4.32 -3.61 23.81
C ALA A 32 -3.09 -3.56 24.73
N ARG A 33 -2.26 -2.54 24.58
CA ARG A 33 -1.11 -2.32 25.47
C ARG A 33 -1.56 -2.06 26.90
N LEU A 34 -2.56 -1.19 27.11
CA LEU A 34 -3.10 -0.90 28.44
C LEU A 34 -3.75 -2.13 29.09
N ALA A 35 -4.41 -2.97 28.30
CA ALA A 35 -4.98 -4.25 28.76
C ALA A 35 -3.87 -5.23 29.17
N ALA A 36 -2.75 -5.30 28.42
CA ALA A 36 -1.58 -6.10 28.77
C ALA A 36 -0.93 -5.62 30.09
N ASP A 37 -0.98 -4.31 30.37
CA ASP A 37 -0.52 -3.70 31.63
C ASP A 37 -1.51 -3.93 32.81
N GLY A 38 -2.60 -4.70 32.60
CA GLY A 38 -3.55 -5.11 33.63
C GLY A 38 -4.80 -4.23 33.76
N ASP A 39 -5.05 -3.31 32.83
CA ASP A 39 -6.26 -2.47 32.86
C ASP A 39 -7.48 -3.22 32.30
N THR A 40 -8.30 -3.72 33.22
CA THR A 40 -9.53 -4.44 32.88
C THR A 40 -10.58 -3.58 32.16
N SER A 41 -10.54 -2.23 32.31
CA SER A 41 -11.46 -1.32 31.61
C SER A 41 -11.05 -1.19 30.14
N ALA A 42 -9.74 -1.23 29.83
CA ALA A 42 -9.25 -1.25 28.46
C ALA A 42 -9.66 -2.56 27.73
N GLU A 43 -9.61 -3.71 28.43
CA GLU A 43 -10.08 -4.99 27.89
C GLU A 43 -11.58 -4.94 27.55
N VAL A 44 -12.40 -4.37 28.44
CA VAL A 44 -13.84 -4.20 28.18
C VAL A 44 -14.09 -3.25 27.00
N ALA A 45 -13.33 -2.15 26.90
CA ALA A 45 -13.44 -1.20 25.79
C ALA A 45 -13.10 -1.88 24.45
N MET A 46 -12.06 -2.72 24.40
CA MET A 46 -11.72 -3.50 23.22
C MET A 46 -12.84 -4.45 22.79
N ARG A 47 -13.41 -5.21 23.74
CA ARG A 47 -14.56 -6.11 23.44
C ARG A 47 -15.77 -5.36 22.90
N LEU A 48 -16.07 -4.17 23.41
CA LEU A 48 -17.16 -3.34 22.88
C LEU A 48 -16.85 -2.86 21.45
N GLY A 49 -15.59 -2.58 21.14
CA GLY A 49 -15.14 -2.21 19.80
C GLY A 49 -15.11 -3.38 18.80
N GLU A 50 -15.08 -4.64 19.25
CA GLU A 50 -15.16 -5.83 18.40
C GLU A 50 -16.57 -6.09 17.83
N GLU A 51 -17.61 -5.62 18.52
CA GLU A 51 -19.01 -5.71 18.05
C GLU A 51 -19.61 -4.29 17.83
N PRO A 52 -19.09 -3.50 16.89
CA PRO A 52 -19.45 -2.10 16.74
C PRO A 52 -20.93 -1.90 16.45
N THR A 53 -21.55 -2.76 15.65
CA THR A 53 -22.98 -2.67 15.31
C THR A 53 -23.88 -2.78 16.56
N ARG A 54 -23.56 -3.69 17.47
CA ARG A 54 -24.32 -3.86 18.71
C ARG A 54 -24.16 -2.69 19.66
N PHE A 55 -22.93 -2.23 19.80
CA PHE A 55 -22.58 -1.10 20.63
C PHE A 55 -23.25 0.19 20.11
N LEU A 56 -23.13 0.49 18.82
CA LEU A 56 -23.76 1.66 18.20
C LEU A 56 -25.29 1.62 18.33
N SER A 57 -25.91 0.47 18.08
CA SER A 57 -27.38 0.31 18.28
C SER A 57 -27.80 0.59 19.72
N THR A 58 -27.01 0.15 20.71
CA THR A 58 -27.29 0.41 22.12
C THR A 58 -27.25 1.90 22.45
N ILE A 59 -26.22 2.60 21.99
CA ILE A 59 -26.08 4.07 22.18
C ILE A 59 -27.21 4.80 21.47
N GLN A 60 -27.51 4.43 20.23
CA GLN A 60 -28.57 5.07 19.44
C GLN A 60 -29.95 4.96 20.12
N ILE A 61 -30.26 3.80 20.71
CA ILE A 61 -31.49 3.62 21.52
C ILE A 61 -31.46 4.63 22.69
N GLY A 62 -30.33 4.74 23.39
CA GLY A 62 -30.19 5.65 24.52
C GLY A 62 -30.36 7.12 24.12
N ILE A 63 -29.66 7.57 23.11
CA ILE A 63 -29.74 8.94 22.59
C ILE A 63 -31.15 9.29 22.14
N THR A 64 -31.79 8.40 21.38
CA THR A 64 -33.15 8.61 20.88
C THR A 64 -34.18 8.65 22.04
N ALA A 65 -34.09 7.73 23.01
CA ALA A 65 -34.96 7.75 24.17
C ALA A 65 -34.83 9.01 25.02
N ILE A 66 -33.58 9.47 25.24
CA ILE A 66 -33.31 10.72 25.97
C ILE A 66 -33.83 11.93 25.18
N GLY A 67 -33.65 11.94 23.85
CA GLY A 67 -34.18 13.02 22.99
C GLY A 67 -35.70 13.17 23.10
N ILE A 68 -36.45 12.04 23.09
CA ILE A 68 -37.90 12.04 23.26
C ILE A 68 -38.27 12.50 24.67
N LEU A 69 -37.57 12.04 25.72
CA LEU A 69 -37.83 12.46 27.11
C LEU A 69 -37.53 13.95 27.28
N ASN A 70 -36.48 14.48 26.69
CA ASN A 70 -36.16 15.93 26.71
C ASN A 70 -37.26 16.77 26.08
N GLY A 71 -37.87 16.27 24.98
CA GLY A 71 -39.02 16.94 24.37
C GLY A 71 -40.23 17.01 25.30
N ILE A 72 -40.63 15.84 25.87
CA ILE A 72 -41.80 15.73 26.76
C ILE A 72 -41.62 16.56 28.04
N VAL A 73 -40.48 16.40 28.70
CA VAL A 73 -40.17 17.13 29.95
C VAL A 73 -40.00 18.63 29.69
N GLY A 74 -39.41 18.99 28.59
CA GLY A 74 -39.22 20.41 28.22
C GLY A 74 -40.52 21.14 27.94
N GLU A 75 -41.50 20.47 27.31
CA GLU A 75 -42.81 21.01 27.11
C GLU A 75 -43.55 21.23 28.45
N ALA A 76 -43.54 20.23 29.33
CA ALA A 76 -44.22 20.34 30.63
C ALA A 76 -43.59 21.35 31.55
N VAL A 77 -42.26 21.44 31.60
CA VAL A 77 -41.48 22.23 32.57
C VAL A 77 -41.27 23.67 32.12
N LEU A 78 -41.10 23.90 30.84
CA LEU A 78 -40.73 25.23 30.31
C LEU A 78 -41.81 25.83 29.40
N ALA A 79 -42.43 25.04 28.51
CA ALA A 79 -43.37 25.61 27.55
C ALA A 79 -44.71 26.00 28.21
N ALA A 80 -45.24 25.19 29.09
CA ALA A 80 -46.51 25.47 29.76
C ALA A 80 -46.42 26.74 30.67
N PRO A 81 -45.44 26.91 31.56
CA PRO A 81 -45.26 28.15 32.31
C PRO A 81 -45.02 29.39 31.44
N LEU A 82 -44.26 29.24 30.37
CA LEU A 82 -43.99 30.31 29.43
C LEU A 82 -45.26 30.77 28.69
N ALA A 83 -46.12 29.86 28.28
CA ALA A 83 -47.39 30.14 27.65
C ALA A 83 -48.31 30.94 28.60
N VAL A 84 -48.39 30.54 29.86
CA VAL A 84 -49.18 31.28 30.89
C VAL A 84 -48.58 32.67 31.07
N TRP A 85 -47.27 32.82 31.14
CA TRP A 85 -46.63 34.14 31.26
C TRP A 85 -46.93 35.04 30.05
N LEU A 86 -46.87 34.52 28.81
CA LEU A 86 -47.25 35.27 27.59
C LEU A 86 -48.69 35.75 27.62
N GLN A 87 -49.61 34.92 28.13
CA GLN A 87 -51.02 35.29 28.30
C GLN A 87 -51.18 36.46 29.31
N THR A 88 -50.38 36.54 30.36
CA THR A 88 -50.40 37.69 31.30
C THR A 88 -49.96 39.00 30.66
N LEU A 89 -49.20 38.93 29.57
CA LEU A 89 -48.78 40.10 28.76
C LEU A 89 -49.82 40.50 27.70
N GLY A 90 -50.99 39.84 27.68
CA GLY A 90 -52.10 40.21 26.79
C GLY A 90 -52.15 39.43 25.45
N ALA A 91 -51.33 38.41 25.30
CA ALA A 91 -51.42 37.55 24.09
C ALA A 91 -52.61 36.60 24.19
N GLU A 92 -53.23 36.30 23.04
CA GLU A 92 -54.29 35.27 22.96
C GLU A 92 -53.78 33.89 23.32
N ARG A 93 -54.65 33.00 23.83
CA ARG A 93 -54.28 31.70 24.38
C ARG A 93 -53.59 30.79 23.34
N GLN A 94 -54.20 30.65 22.17
CA GLN A 94 -53.65 29.75 21.13
C GLN A 94 -52.28 30.20 20.61
N PRO A 95 -52.04 31.46 20.19
CA PRO A 95 -50.74 31.95 19.81
C PRO A 95 -49.69 31.87 20.91
N SER A 96 -50.07 32.02 22.18
CA SER A 96 -49.16 31.92 23.31
C SER A 96 -48.69 30.48 23.54
N GLU A 97 -49.59 29.47 23.47
CA GLU A 97 -49.24 28.09 23.62
C GLU A 97 -48.32 27.60 22.51
N VAL A 98 -48.65 27.88 21.23
CA VAL A 98 -47.81 27.49 20.07
C VAL A 98 -46.48 28.22 20.09
N GLY A 99 -46.45 29.51 20.36
CA GLY A 99 -45.25 30.33 20.40
C GLY A 99 -44.30 29.90 21.54
N ALA A 100 -44.85 29.62 22.72
CA ALA A 100 -44.06 29.13 23.84
C ALA A 100 -43.46 27.75 23.56
N THR A 101 -44.25 26.81 23.05
CA THR A 101 -43.76 25.46 22.66
C THR A 101 -42.66 25.56 21.59
N ALA A 102 -42.89 26.36 20.52
CA ALA A 102 -41.88 26.52 19.46
C ALA A 102 -40.56 27.11 19.99
N LEU A 103 -40.63 28.15 20.81
CA LEU A 103 -39.44 28.77 21.39
C LEU A 103 -38.69 27.81 22.32
N VAL A 104 -39.40 27.12 23.21
CA VAL A 104 -38.81 26.15 24.14
C VAL A 104 -38.18 24.98 23.41
N VAL A 105 -38.85 24.42 22.41
CA VAL A 105 -38.29 23.36 21.58
C VAL A 105 -37.01 23.82 20.89
N LEU A 106 -36.97 25.03 20.33
CA LEU A 106 -35.80 25.58 19.68
C LEU A 106 -34.63 25.71 20.68
N VAL A 107 -34.89 26.28 21.86
CA VAL A 107 -33.86 26.50 22.92
C VAL A 107 -33.35 25.16 23.44
N ILE A 108 -34.24 24.21 23.78
CA ILE A 108 -33.84 22.90 24.29
C ILE A 108 -33.06 22.12 23.22
N THR A 109 -33.49 22.17 21.96
CA THR A 109 -32.79 21.51 20.86
C THR A 109 -31.38 22.11 20.71
N TYR A 110 -31.25 23.44 20.72
CA TYR A 110 -29.96 24.09 20.63
C TYR A 110 -29.03 23.69 21.79
N VAL A 111 -29.52 23.73 23.04
CA VAL A 111 -28.72 23.34 24.21
C VAL A 111 -28.39 21.85 24.18
N SER A 112 -29.32 20.99 23.81
CA SER A 112 -29.11 19.55 23.69
C SER A 112 -28.06 19.22 22.61
N ILE A 113 -28.08 19.88 21.47
CA ILE A 113 -27.09 19.67 20.43
C ILE A 113 -25.70 20.17 20.90
N VAL A 114 -25.61 21.38 21.44
CA VAL A 114 -24.32 21.94 21.82
C VAL A 114 -23.73 21.22 23.03
N VAL A 115 -24.50 21.15 24.15
CA VAL A 115 -24.00 20.61 25.43
C VAL A 115 -24.14 19.10 25.51
N GLY A 116 -25.22 18.55 24.91
CA GLY A 116 -25.51 17.13 24.94
C GLY A 116 -24.91 16.31 23.80
N GLU A 117 -24.28 16.94 22.79
CA GLU A 117 -23.72 16.19 21.66
C GLU A 117 -22.39 16.75 21.15
N LEU A 118 -22.33 18.01 20.66
CA LEU A 118 -21.13 18.53 19.96
C LEU A 118 -19.94 18.68 20.90
N VAL A 119 -20.13 19.30 22.09
CA VAL A 119 -19.04 19.49 23.04
C VAL A 119 -18.52 18.17 23.58
N PRO A 120 -19.36 17.21 24.03
CA PRO A 120 -18.91 15.90 24.47
C PRO A 120 -18.16 15.11 23.38
N LYS A 121 -18.63 15.13 22.12
CA LYS A 121 -17.94 14.50 20.99
C LYS A 121 -16.54 15.08 20.78
N ARG A 122 -16.39 16.40 20.85
CA ARG A 122 -15.07 17.03 20.77
C ARG A 122 -14.15 16.66 21.92
N ILE A 123 -14.67 16.62 23.16
CA ILE A 123 -13.88 16.18 24.32
C ILE A 123 -13.38 14.74 24.12
N ALA A 124 -14.22 13.85 23.57
CA ALA A 124 -13.85 12.48 23.29
C ALA A 124 -12.71 12.36 22.26
N GLN A 125 -12.65 13.24 21.27
CA GLN A 125 -11.59 13.26 20.28
C GLN A 125 -10.21 13.65 20.82
N PHE A 126 -10.15 14.44 21.90
CA PHE A 126 -8.87 14.83 22.53
C PHE A 126 -8.21 13.69 23.31
N ASN A 127 -9.01 12.80 23.92
CA ASN A 127 -8.48 11.67 24.71
C ASN A 127 -9.40 10.44 24.58
N PRO A 128 -9.44 9.82 23.40
CA PRO A 128 -10.39 8.75 23.14
C PRO A 128 -10.16 7.52 24.01
N GLU A 129 -8.89 7.12 24.23
CA GLU A 129 -8.59 5.94 25.04
C GLU A 129 -8.95 6.12 26.52
N GLY A 130 -8.66 7.32 27.08
CA GLY A 130 -9.02 7.64 28.48
C GLY A 130 -10.51 7.61 28.72
N ILE A 131 -11.29 8.16 27.80
CA ILE A 131 -12.75 8.19 27.87
C ILE A 131 -13.34 6.82 27.57
N ALA A 132 -12.85 6.09 26.58
CA ALA A 132 -13.28 4.73 26.29
C ALA A 132 -13.18 3.83 27.53
N ARG A 133 -12.05 3.91 28.26
CA ARG A 133 -11.85 3.18 29.53
C ARG A 133 -12.86 3.59 30.62
N LEU A 134 -13.13 4.88 30.75
CA LEU A 134 -14.07 5.41 31.74
C LEU A 134 -15.50 4.90 31.50
N VAL A 135 -15.95 4.89 30.23
CA VAL A 135 -17.32 4.55 29.85
C VAL A 135 -17.52 3.06 29.59
N ALA A 136 -16.46 2.27 29.45
CA ALA A 136 -16.51 0.87 29.02
C ALA A 136 -17.45 0.01 29.92
N ARG A 137 -17.27 0.06 31.24
CA ARG A 137 -18.07 -0.73 32.17
C ARG A 137 -19.55 -0.32 32.20
N PRO A 138 -19.89 1.00 32.33
CA PRO A 138 -21.29 1.45 32.26
C PRO A 138 -21.95 1.04 30.92
N MET A 139 -21.21 1.19 29.80
CA MET A 139 -21.72 0.83 28.48
C MET A 139 -21.92 -0.68 28.32
N GLN A 140 -21.04 -1.49 28.87
CA GLN A 140 -21.22 -2.96 28.91
C GLN A 140 -22.49 -3.35 29.67
N ALA A 141 -22.73 -2.77 30.82
CA ALA A 141 -23.96 -3.03 31.59
C ALA A 141 -25.22 -2.63 30.79
N LEU A 142 -25.18 -1.45 30.18
CA LEU A 142 -26.28 -0.95 29.35
C LEU A 142 -26.51 -1.85 28.13
N ALA A 143 -25.46 -2.27 27.44
CA ALA A 143 -25.55 -3.20 26.31
C ALA A 143 -26.18 -4.55 26.72
N ALA A 144 -25.90 -5.02 27.93
CA ALA A 144 -26.51 -6.23 28.45
C ALA A 144 -28.02 -6.07 28.66
N VAL A 145 -28.46 -4.94 29.20
CA VAL A 145 -29.91 -4.64 29.40
C VAL A 145 -30.64 -4.42 28.07
N SER A 146 -29.96 -3.72 27.12
CA SER A 146 -30.55 -3.38 25.82
C SER A 146 -30.57 -4.57 24.83
N ARG A 147 -29.94 -5.72 25.14
CA ARG A 147 -29.86 -6.90 24.26
C ARG A 147 -31.15 -7.27 23.55
N PRO A 148 -32.34 -7.37 24.23
CA PRO A 148 -33.56 -7.78 23.54
C PRO A 148 -34.00 -6.76 22.49
N PHE A 149 -33.84 -5.46 22.77
CA PHE A 149 -34.17 -4.41 21.81
C PHE A 149 -33.17 -4.38 20.63
N VAL A 150 -31.89 -4.52 20.90
CA VAL A 150 -30.85 -4.58 19.83
C VAL A 150 -31.11 -5.77 18.91
N ARG A 151 -31.46 -6.94 19.44
CA ARG A 151 -31.82 -8.12 18.63
C ARG A 151 -33.04 -7.85 17.73
N LEU A 152 -34.05 -7.19 18.25
CA LEU A 152 -35.25 -6.83 17.48
C LEU A 152 -34.88 -5.87 16.33
N LEU A 153 -34.09 -4.84 16.64
CA LEU A 153 -33.64 -3.88 15.62
C LEU A 153 -32.76 -4.54 14.54
N SER A 154 -31.78 -5.36 14.93
CA SER A 154 -30.93 -6.10 13.99
C SER A 154 -31.77 -7.00 13.10
N PHE A 155 -32.70 -7.77 13.67
CA PHE A 155 -33.61 -8.63 12.90
C PHE A 155 -34.41 -7.81 11.85
N SER A 156 -34.95 -6.64 12.28
CA SER A 156 -35.72 -5.77 11.40
C SER A 156 -34.85 -5.19 10.28
N THR A 157 -33.63 -4.74 10.61
CA THR A 157 -32.67 -4.19 9.65
C THR A 157 -32.22 -5.25 8.64
N ASP A 158 -31.86 -6.45 9.11
CA ASP A 158 -31.43 -7.57 8.25
C ASP A 158 -32.55 -8.01 7.32
N THR A 159 -33.78 -8.01 7.83
CA THR A 159 -34.97 -8.33 7.01
C THR A 159 -35.16 -7.31 5.90
N LEU A 160 -35.03 -6.02 6.22
CA LEU A 160 -35.17 -4.94 5.26
C LEU A 160 -34.04 -4.98 4.20
N LEU A 161 -32.79 -5.21 4.62
CA LEU A 161 -31.65 -5.35 3.71
C LEU A 161 -31.81 -6.55 2.76
N ARG A 162 -32.32 -7.68 3.27
CA ARG A 162 -32.64 -8.85 2.43
C ARG A 162 -33.73 -8.55 1.40
N LEU A 163 -34.77 -7.80 1.79
CA LEU A 163 -35.82 -7.35 0.87
C LEU A 163 -35.28 -6.42 -0.21
N MET A 164 -34.25 -5.62 0.10
CA MET A 164 -33.56 -4.75 -0.85
C MET A 164 -32.50 -5.49 -1.71
N GLY A 165 -32.39 -6.84 -1.59
CA GLY A 165 -31.47 -7.64 -2.39
C GLY A 165 -30.00 -7.58 -1.95
N LYS A 166 -29.67 -6.88 -0.86
CA LYS A 166 -28.31 -6.83 -0.31
C LYS A 166 -28.11 -8.00 0.67
N ARG A 167 -27.28 -8.96 0.25
CA ARG A 167 -26.77 -9.99 1.16
C ARG A 167 -25.44 -9.52 1.75
N ASP A 168 -25.13 -9.90 2.98
CA ASP A 168 -23.83 -9.67 3.59
C ASP A 168 -22.73 -10.21 2.67
N LEU A 169 -21.99 -9.31 2.06
CA LEU A 169 -20.71 -9.59 1.48
C LEU A 169 -19.69 -9.46 2.64
N ALA A 170 -19.52 -10.56 3.38
CA ALA A 170 -18.34 -10.71 4.21
C ALA A 170 -17.15 -10.86 3.24
N GLY A 171 -16.62 -9.74 2.79
CA GLY A 171 -15.33 -9.68 2.13
C GLY A 171 -14.21 -10.07 3.12
N PRO A 172 -13.02 -10.40 2.64
CA PRO A 172 -11.88 -10.62 3.52
C PRO A 172 -11.73 -9.41 4.45
N SER A 173 -11.46 -9.68 5.73
CA SER A 173 -11.40 -8.65 6.78
C SER A 173 -10.26 -7.64 6.59
N VAL A 174 -9.29 -7.96 5.76
CA VAL A 174 -8.16 -7.11 5.37
C VAL A 174 -7.84 -7.40 3.91
N THR A 175 -7.70 -6.36 3.09
CA THR A 175 -7.25 -6.47 1.70
C THR A 175 -5.76 -6.13 1.59
N GLU A 176 -5.15 -6.48 0.46
CA GLU A 176 -3.74 -6.16 0.20
C GLU A 176 -3.53 -4.65 0.13
N GLU A 177 -4.48 -3.92 -0.46
CA GLU A 177 -4.45 -2.45 -0.52
C GLU A 177 -4.48 -1.81 0.89
N GLU A 178 -5.23 -2.42 1.84
CA GLU A 178 -5.24 -1.96 3.23
C GLU A 178 -3.90 -2.22 3.92
N ILE A 179 -3.23 -3.35 3.62
CA ILE A 179 -1.88 -3.63 4.13
C ILE A 179 -0.89 -2.60 3.58
N HIS A 180 -0.93 -2.31 2.28
CA HIS A 180 -0.08 -1.29 1.67
C HIS A 180 -0.31 0.10 2.27
N ALA A 181 -1.57 0.50 2.47
CA ALA A 181 -1.90 1.77 3.11
C ALA A 181 -1.38 1.88 4.55
N MET A 182 -1.45 0.77 5.33
CA MET A 182 -0.89 0.74 6.69
C MET A 182 0.65 0.80 6.70
N LEU A 183 1.31 0.19 5.73
CA LEU A 183 2.77 0.25 5.58
C LEU A 183 3.23 1.68 5.24
N GLU A 184 2.52 2.35 4.33
CA GLU A 184 2.78 3.75 3.96
C GLU A 184 2.61 4.68 5.18
N GLU A 185 1.46 4.57 5.91
CA GLU A 185 1.23 5.34 7.14
C GLU A 185 2.32 5.08 8.19
N GLY A 186 2.77 3.83 8.32
CA GLY A 186 3.86 3.45 9.23
C GLY A 186 5.20 4.07 8.86
N SER A 187 5.49 4.15 7.56
CA SER A 187 6.71 4.77 7.03
C SER A 187 6.68 6.30 7.20
N GLU A 188 5.57 6.96 6.85
CA GLU A 188 5.39 8.41 7.07
C GLU A 188 5.48 8.80 8.57
N ALA A 189 4.94 7.94 9.45
CA ALA A 189 5.03 8.14 10.90
C ALA A 189 6.44 7.84 11.48
N GLY A 190 7.40 7.35 10.67
CA GLY A 190 8.75 6.98 11.11
C GLY A 190 8.81 5.75 12.01
N VAL A 191 7.78 4.91 12.01
CA VAL A 191 7.73 3.63 12.77
C VAL A 191 8.41 2.51 11.97
N ILE A 192 8.34 2.59 10.64
CA ILE A 192 8.97 1.68 9.68
C ILE A 192 10.00 2.51 8.91
N GLU A 193 11.21 2.01 8.78
CA GLU A 193 12.23 2.67 7.96
C GLU A 193 11.92 2.49 6.47
N LYS A 194 12.32 3.46 5.65
CA LYS A 194 11.99 3.45 4.22
C LYS A 194 12.45 2.15 3.51
N HIS A 195 13.64 1.66 3.84
CA HIS A 195 14.15 0.42 3.24
C HIS A 195 13.37 -0.82 3.69
N GLU A 196 12.85 -0.87 4.92
CA GLU A 196 12.00 -1.95 5.40
C GLU A 196 10.66 -1.94 4.66
N HIS A 197 10.07 -0.75 4.47
CA HIS A 197 8.87 -0.56 3.66
C HIS A 197 9.08 -1.06 2.22
N ASP A 198 10.19 -0.67 1.58
CA ASP A 198 10.51 -1.08 0.21
C ASP A 198 10.72 -2.59 0.10
N MET A 199 11.38 -3.24 1.07
CA MET A 199 11.52 -4.69 1.10
C MET A 199 10.18 -5.41 1.19
N VAL A 200 9.27 -4.98 2.09
CA VAL A 200 7.95 -5.60 2.22
C VAL A 200 7.16 -5.45 0.92
N ARG A 201 7.16 -4.27 0.31
CA ARG A 201 6.53 -4.04 -0.99
C ARG A 201 7.10 -4.96 -2.09
N ASN A 202 8.41 -5.14 -2.13
CA ASN A 202 9.07 -6.00 -3.09
C ASN A 202 8.74 -7.49 -2.88
N VAL A 203 8.51 -7.92 -1.63
CA VAL A 203 8.05 -9.30 -1.34
C VAL A 203 6.66 -9.54 -1.94
N PHE A 204 5.71 -8.61 -1.82
CA PHE A 204 4.40 -8.73 -2.48
C PHE A 204 4.54 -8.76 -3.99
N ARG A 205 5.35 -7.86 -4.56
CA ARG A 205 5.63 -7.83 -6.00
C ARG A 205 6.27 -9.13 -6.52
N LEU A 206 7.07 -9.83 -5.69
CA LEU A 206 7.73 -11.07 -6.10
C LEU A 206 6.74 -12.19 -6.38
N ASP A 207 5.58 -12.20 -5.71
CA ASP A 207 4.51 -13.17 -5.92
C ASP A 207 3.79 -12.96 -7.27
N GLU A 208 3.69 -11.71 -7.72
CA GLU A 208 3.09 -11.37 -9.02
C GLU A 208 4.08 -11.43 -10.19
N ARG A 209 5.39 -11.33 -9.89
CA ARG A 209 6.44 -11.16 -10.88
C ARG A 209 6.86 -12.49 -11.49
N GLN A 210 6.75 -12.61 -12.81
CA GLN A 210 7.25 -13.78 -13.55
C GLN A 210 8.78 -13.77 -13.60
N ILE A 211 9.39 -14.96 -13.56
CA ILE A 211 10.86 -15.13 -13.53
C ILE A 211 11.54 -14.66 -14.82
N GLY A 212 10.82 -14.59 -15.94
CA GLY A 212 11.33 -13.98 -17.16
C GLY A 212 11.82 -12.55 -16.99
N SER A 213 11.28 -11.81 -16.00
CA SER A 213 11.73 -10.45 -15.65
C SER A 213 12.91 -10.42 -14.67
N LEU A 214 13.29 -11.55 -14.10
CA LEU A 214 14.41 -11.70 -13.15
C LEU A 214 15.61 -12.40 -13.78
N MET A 215 15.42 -13.09 -14.92
CA MET A 215 16.46 -13.91 -15.52
C MET A 215 17.54 -13.07 -16.20
N ILE A 216 18.75 -13.59 -16.13
CA ILE A 216 19.85 -13.19 -17.02
C ILE A 216 19.52 -13.80 -18.39
N PRO A 217 19.36 -13.00 -19.46
CA PRO A 217 19.06 -13.49 -20.79
C PRO A 217 20.11 -14.47 -21.33
N ARG A 218 19.70 -15.39 -22.20
CA ARG A 218 20.58 -16.40 -22.80
C ARG A 218 21.87 -15.80 -23.41
N ALA A 219 21.77 -14.64 -24.03
CA ALA A 219 22.89 -13.98 -24.67
C ALA A 219 24.00 -13.53 -23.70
N ASP A 220 23.64 -13.29 -22.44
CA ASP A 220 24.50 -12.75 -21.40
C ASP A 220 25.01 -13.84 -20.44
N ILE A 221 24.65 -15.09 -20.66
CA ILE A 221 25.09 -16.21 -19.83
C ILE A 221 26.58 -16.50 -20.11
N VAL A 222 27.41 -16.35 -19.08
CA VAL A 222 28.80 -16.79 -19.12
C VAL A 222 28.86 -18.27 -18.82
N TYR A 223 29.36 -19.08 -19.74
CA TYR A 223 29.45 -20.54 -19.63
C TYR A 223 30.81 -21.06 -20.04
N LEU A 224 31.14 -22.30 -19.62
CA LEU A 224 32.35 -23.01 -20.00
C LEU A 224 32.00 -24.07 -21.05
N ASP A 225 32.71 -24.05 -22.18
CA ASP A 225 32.49 -25.02 -23.26
C ASP A 225 33.60 -26.04 -23.26
N ILE A 226 33.24 -27.33 -23.12
CA ILE A 226 34.21 -28.44 -23.11
C ILE A 226 34.92 -28.64 -24.44
N ASP A 227 34.34 -28.15 -25.53
CA ASP A 227 34.94 -28.25 -26.87
C ASP A 227 35.96 -27.10 -27.10
N GLN A 228 36.06 -26.13 -26.21
CA GLN A 228 37.04 -25.06 -26.23
C GLN A 228 38.27 -25.44 -25.43
N PRO A 229 39.46 -24.83 -25.75
CA PRO A 229 40.67 -25.04 -24.97
C PRO A 229 40.47 -24.68 -23.48
N LEU A 230 41.03 -25.50 -22.58
CA LEU A 230 40.89 -25.30 -21.13
C LEU A 230 41.41 -23.93 -20.69
N ASP A 231 42.51 -23.46 -21.25
CA ASP A 231 43.09 -22.16 -20.91
C ASP A 231 42.13 -20.99 -21.23
N GLY A 232 41.35 -21.10 -22.32
CA GLY A 232 40.29 -20.16 -22.67
C GLY A 232 39.19 -20.14 -21.62
N ASN A 233 38.68 -21.33 -21.24
CA ASN A 233 37.66 -21.46 -20.19
C ASN A 233 38.14 -20.92 -18.85
N MET A 234 39.39 -21.22 -18.45
CA MET A 234 39.96 -20.72 -17.19
C MET A 234 40.15 -19.22 -17.19
N LYS A 235 40.42 -18.60 -18.35
CA LYS A 235 40.46 -17.17 -18.49
C LYS A 235 39.07 -16.54 -18.24
N TYR A 236 38.01 -17.10 -18.81
CA TYR A 236 36.63 -16.62 -18.50
C TYR A 236 36.31 -16.72 -17.02
N VAL A 237 36.73 -17.79 -16.33
CA VAL A 237 36.56 -17.93 -14.87
C VAL A 237 37.33 -16.86 -14.12
N ALA A 238 38.54 -16.51 -14.55
CA ALA A 238 39.40 -15.53 -13.89
C ALA A 238 38.94 -14.08 -14.10
N ASP A 239 38.41 -13.80 -15.30
CA ASP A 239 37.99 -12.45 -15.69
C ASP A 239 36.55 -12.11 -15.24
N SER A 240 35.75 -13.12 -14.79
CA SER A 240 34.39 -12.93 -14.34
C SER A 240 34.27 -12.96 -12.82
N ASP A 241 33.32 -12.23 -12.28
CA ASP A 241 32.97 -12.22 -10.85
C ASP A 241 32.05 -13.38 -10.42
N HIS A 242 31.70 -14.26 -11.36
CA HIS A 242 30.76 -15.35 -11.09
C HIS A 242 31.39 -16.47 -10.24
N SER A 243 30.62 -17.01 -9.31
CA SER A 243 31.05 -18.12 -8.49
C SER A 243 30.66 -19.50 -9.04
N ARG A 244 29.75 -19.54 -10.02
CA ARG A 244 29.26 -20.78 -10.69
C ARG A 244 29.11 -20.56 -12.17
N PHE A 245 29.39 -21.63 -12.93
CA PHE A 245 29.39 -21.59 -14.37
C PHE A 245 28.62 -22.80 -14.92
N PRO A 246 27.69 -22.61 -15.85
CA PRO A 246 27.19 -23.69 -16.71
C PRO A 246 28.35 -24.33 -17.48
N VAL A 247 28.38 -25.64 -17.58
CA VAL A 247 29.30 -26.37 -18.43
C VAL A 247 28.51 -26.95 -19.58
N CYS A 248 28.90 -26.60 -20.79
CA CYS A 248 28.17 -26.90 -22.02
C CYS A 248 29.07 -27.65 -23.02
N ARG A 249 28.43 -28.23 -24.06
CA ARG A 249 29.09 -28.78 -25.23
C ARG A 249 28.63 -28.04 -26.49
N GLY A 250 29.50 -27.27 -27.11
CA GLY A 250 29.20 -26.54 -28.33
C GLY A 250 28.19 -25.40 -28.14
N GLY A 251 27.91 -25.00 -26.90
CA GLY A 251 27.01 -23.91 -26.55
C GLY A 251 25.87 -24.26 -25.60
N LEU A 252 25.00 -23.32 -25.29
CA LEU A 252 23.90 -23.44 -24.31
C LEU A 252 22.75 -24.38 -24.72
N HIS A 253 22.78 -24.95 -25.91
CA HIS A 253 21.79 -25.94 -26.32
C HIS A 253 22.04 -27.32 -25.70
N GLU A 254 23.26 -27.63 -25.21
CA GLU A 254 23.61 -28.84 -24.50
C GLU A 254 24.36 -28.51 -23.21
N ILE A 255 23.61 -28.32 -22.09
CA ILE A 255 24.20 -28.08 -20.79
C ILE A 255 24.43 -29.42 -20.08
N LEU A 256 25.68 -29.67 -19.69
CA LEU A 256 26.09 -30.90 -19.01
C LEU A 256 25.88 -30.80 -17.48
N GLY A 257 25.96 -29.62 -16.93
CA GLY A 257 25.81 -29.37 -15.50
C GLY A 257 26.36 -28.01 -15.11
N VAL A 258 26.46 -27.77 -13.79
CA VAL A 258 26.98 -26.54 -13.21
C VAL A 258 28.21 -26.87 -12.37
N ILE A 259 29.28 -26.09 -12.54
CA ILE A 259 30.52 -26.21 -11.75
C ILE A 259 30.76 -24.89 -10.98
N SER A 260 31.33 -24.97 -9.78
CA SER A 260 31.72 -23.77 -9.04
C SER A 260 33.20 -23.44 -9.23
N ALA A 261 33.57 -22.15 -9.19
CA ALA A 261 34.96 -21.71 -9.21
C ALA A 261 35.79 -22.35 -8.09
N LYS A 262 35.17 -22.60 -6.91
CA LYS A 262 35.82 -23.29 -5.80
C LYS A 262 36.14 -24.75 -6.13
N GLN A 263 35.31 -25.46 -6.90
CA GLN A 263 35.59 -26.83 -7.34
C GLN A 263 36.77 -26.83 -8.31
N LEU A 264 36.79 -25.90 -9.28
CA LEU A 264 37.90 -25.77 -10.22
C LEU A 264 39.21 -25.44 -9.50
N PHE A 265 39.18 -24.51 -8.56
CA PHE A 265 40.35 -24.21 -7.75
C PHE A 265 40.85 -25.41 -6.93
N ASN A 266 39.94 -26.19 -6.31
CA ASN A 266 40.30 -27.38 -5.57
C ASN A 266 40.91 -28.48 -6.44
N GLN A 267 40.42 -28.68 -7.68
CA GLN A 267 40.98 -29.60 -8.65
C GLN A 267 42.40 -29.16 -9.02
N MET A 268 42.58 -27.90 -9.41
CA MET A 268 43.89 -27.33 -9.74
C MET A 268 44.90 -27.53 -8.60
N HIS A 269 44.48 -27.25 -7.36
CA HIS A 269 45.36 -27.34 -6.18
C HIS A 269 45.73 -28.77 -5.83
N ARG A 270 44.80 -29.75 -6.01
CA ARG A 270 45.05 -31.15 -5.60
C ARG A 270 45.74 -31.98 -6.67
N THR A 271 45.39 -31.81 -7.92
CA THR A 271 45.83 -32.66 -9.02
C THR A 271 46.73 -31.96 -10.02
N GLY A 272 46.79 -30.63 -9.97
CA GLY A 272 47.44 -29.81 -11.01
C GLY A 272 46.71 -29.82 -12.38
N GLN A 273 45.56 -30.49 -12.47
CA GLN A 273 44.74 -30.61 -13.66
C GLN A 273 43.31 -30.24 -13.35
N VAL A 274 42.62 -29.65 -14.32
CA VAL A 274 41.21 -29.29 -14.23
C VAL A 274 40.43 -30.12 -15.24
N ASP A 275 39.40 -30.81 -14.74
CA ASP A 275 38.39 -31.51 -15.54
C ASP A 275 37.05 -30.82 -15.36
N LEU A 276 36.56 -30.17 -16.41
CA LEU A 276 35.29 -29.44 -16.40
C LEU A 276 34.08 -30.35 -16.22
N THR A 277 34.23 -31.64 -16.53
CA THR A 277 33.14 -32.64 -16.45
C THR A 277 33.07 -33.36 -15.10
N ALA A 278 34.09 -33.19 -14.25
CA ALA A 278 34.17 -33.83 -12.97
C ALA A 278 33.31 -33.10 -11.92
N GLN A 279 32.45 -33.84 -11.21
CA GLN A 279 31.65 -33.34 -10.07
C GLN A 279 30.65 -32.24 -10.47
N LEU A 280 30.07 -32.31 -11.64
CA LEU A 280 29.00 -31.40 -12.06
C LEU A 280 27.77 -31.52 -11.16
N GLN A 281 27.19 -30.39 -10.79
CA GLN A 281 25.89 -30.32 -10.17
C GLN A 281 24.81 -30.46 -11.27
N PRO A 282 23.71 -31.20 -11.01
CA PRO A 282 22.63 -31.33 -11.99
C PRO A 282 21.97 -29.99 -12.27
N CYS A 283 21.56 -29.79 -13.53
CA CYS A 283 20.77 -28.63 -13.93
C CYS A 283 19.34 -28.79 -13.45
N VAL A 284 18.76 -27.69 -12.98
CA VAL A 284 17.32 -27.57 -12.71
C VAL A 284 16.72 -26.61 -13.73
N TYR A 285 15.65 -27.07 -14.38
CA TYR A 285 14.97 -26.31 -15.41
C TYR A 285 13.59 -25.89 -14.88
N VAL A 286 13.20 -24.65 -15.16
CA VAL A 286 11.93 -24.07 -14.73
C VAL A 286 11.28 -23.33 -15.91
N PRO A 287 9.94 -23.33 -16.05
CA PRO A 287 9.26 -22.57 -17.09
C PRO A 287 9.30 -21.08 -16.80
N GLU A 288 9.31 -20.23 -17.83
CA GLU A 288 9.31 -18.78 -17.75
C GLU A 288 8.08 -18.21 -16.99
N SER A 289 6.97 -18.93 -17.00
CA SER A 289 5.72 -18.54 -16.35
C SER A 289 5.71 -18.67 -14.83
N LEU A 290 6.75 -19.28 -14.24
CA LEU A 290 6.87 -19.42 -12.78
C LEU A 290 6.97 -18.04 -12.12
N THR A 291 6.37 -17.87 -10.93
CA THR A 291 6.51 -16.63 -10.16
C THR A 291 7.82 -16.59 -9.36
N GLY A 292 8.25 -15.40 -8.96
CA GLY A 292 9.47 -15.26 -8.17
C GLY A 292 9.35 -15.95 -6.80
N MET A 293 8.16 -15.98 -6.21
CA MET A 293 7.91 -16.66 -4.94
C MET A 293 8.00 -18.19 -5.09
N GLU A 294 7.38 -18.74 -6.13
CA GLU A 294 7.48 -20.18 -6.44
C GLU A 294 8.92 -20.60 -6.75
N LEU A 295 9.69 -19.73 -7.42
CA LEU A 295 11.11 -19.95 -7.65
C LEU A 295 11.91 -19.98 -6.34
N LEU A 296 11.63 -19.09 -5.41
CA LEU A 296 12.27 -19.08 -4.08
C LEU A 296 11.99 -20.38 -3.32
N GLU A 297 10.76 -20.90 -3.39
CA GLU A 297 10.40 -22.21 -2.84
C GLU A 297 11.18 -23.35 -3.53
N GLN A 298 11.33 -23.28 -4.85
CA GLN A 298 12.10 -24.26 -5.62
C GLN A 298 13.57 -24.26 -5.21
N PHE A 299 14.21 -23.10 -4.99
CA PHE A 299 15.57 -23.02 -4.45
C PHE A 299 15.67 -23.63 -3.07
N ARG A 300 14.70 -23.40 -2.19
CA ARG A 300 14.67 -24.01 -0.84
C ARG A 300 14.51 -25.53 -0.90
N ALA A 301 13.68 -26.04 -1.80
CA ALA A 301 13.41 -27.47 -1.91
C ALA A 301 14.57 -28.24 -2.56
N SER A 302 15.18 -27.68 -3.61
CA SER A 302 16.25 -28.32 -4.36
C SER A 302 17.65 -28.14 -3.75
N GLY A 303 17.85 -27.10 -2.94
CA GLY A 303 19.16 -26.69 -2.43
C GLY A 303 20.11 -26.18 -3.53
N THR A 304 19.62 -26.01 -4.76
CA THR A 304 20.37 -25.39 -5.86
C THR A 304 20.41 -23.88 -5.68
N GLN A 305 21.34 -23.20 -6.33
CA GLN A 305 21.45 -21.74 -6.29
C GLN A 305 21.40 -21.13 -7.69
N MET A 306 21.13 -21.95 -8.71
CA MET A 306 21.02 -21.54 -10.10
C MET A 306 20.02 -22.47 -10.79
N VAL A 307 19.11 -21.89 -11.57
CA VAL A 307 18.15 -22.60 -12.40
C VAL A 307 18.19 -22.05 -13.83
N PHE A 308 17.83 -22.89 -14.81
CA PHE A 308 17.72 -22.49 -16.21
C PHE A 308 16.25 -22.29 -16.55
N VAL A 309 15.96 -21.16 -17.16
CA VAL A 309 14.61 -20.80 -17.63
C VAL A 309 14.43 -21.33 -19.04
N ILE A 310 13.35 -22.10 -19.26
CA ILE A 310 13.03 -22.69 -20.56
C ILE A 310 11.66 -22.23 -21.04
N ASP A 311 11.52 -22.17 -22.37
CA ASP A 311 10.22 -21.97 -23.02
C ASP A 311 9.43 -23.27 -23.20
N GLU A 312 8.29 -23.20 -23.89
CA GLU A 312 7.38 -24.35 -24.16
C GLU A 312 8.01 -25.42 -25.06
N TYR A 313 9.09 -25.08 -25.73
CA TYR A 313 9.82 -26.01 -26.62
C TYR A 313 11.04 -26.64 -25.93
N GLY A 314 11.33 -26.22 -24.70
CA GLY A 314 12.51 -26.67 -23.94
C GLY A 314 13.80 -25.91 -24.29
N GLU A 315 13.70 -24.82 -25.04
CA GLU A 315 14.84 -23.97 -25.37
C GLU A 315 15.17 -23.04 -24.20
N ILE A 316 16.47 -22.89 -23.90
CA ILE A 316 16.95 -22.05 -22.81
C ILE A 316 16.76 -20.59 -23.20
N GLN A 317 15.99 -19.85 -22.39
CA GLN A 317 15.75 -18.42 -22.52
C GLN A 317 16.71 -17.60 -21.65
N GLY A 318 17.10 -18.16 -20.50
CA GLY A 318 18.00 -17.50 -19.57
C GLY A 318 18.35 -18.37 -18.37
N LEU A 319 18.94 -17.77 -17.36
CA LEU A 319 19.15 -18.38 -16.05
C LEU A 319 18.78 -17.40 -14.94
N VAL A 320 18.40 -17.94 -13.79
CA VAL A 320 18.17 -17.16 -12.55
C VAL A 320 18.99 -17.78 -11.43
N THR A 321 19.61 -16.92 -10.64
CA THR A 321 20.30 -17.31 -9.42
C THR A 321 19.50 -16.93 -8.18
N LEU A 322 19.83 -17.53 -7.04
CA LEU A 322 19.25 -17.13 -5.75
C LEU A 322 19.57 -15.66 -5.43
N GLN A 323 20.72 -15.15 -5.90
CA GLN A 323 21.12 -13.76 -5.71
C GLN A 323 20.16 -12.81 -6.43
N ASP A 324 19.74 -13.11 -7.66
CA ASP A 324 18.80 -12.28 -8.43
C ASP A 324 17.45 -12.16 -7.71
N VAL A 325 16.98 -13.26 -7.10
CA VAL A 325 15.75 -13.25 -6.29
C VAL A 325 15.92 -12.43 -5.00
N LEU A 326 17.09 -12.51 -4.37
CA LEU A 326 17.38 -11.68 -3.18
C LEU A 326 17.46 -10.21 -3.55
N GLU A 327 18.10 -9.86 -4.67
CA GLU A 327 18.14 -8.48 -5.18
C GLU A 327 16.75 -7.94 -5.54
N ALA A 328 15.87 -8.79 -6.05
CA ALA A 328 14.49 -8.40 -6.30
C ALA A 328 13.71 -8.02 -5.03
N VAL A 329 14.10 -8.55 -3.86
CA VAL A 329 13.48 -8.23 -2.56
C VAL A 329 14.17 -7.06 -1.88
N THR A 330 15.51 -7.09 -1.80
CA THR A 330 16.29 -6.12 -1.02
C THR A 330 16.64 -4.85 -1.79
N GLY A 331 16.44 -4.84 -3.09
CA GLY A 331 16.99 -3.85 -4.02
C GLY A 331 18.40 -4.23 -4.45
N GLU A 332 18.93 -3.50 -5.42
CA GLU A 332 20.28 -3.67 -5.98
C GLU A 332 21.34 -3.63 -4.87
N PHE A 333 22.17 -4.67 -4.81
CA PHE A 333 23.37 -4.62 -3.98
C PHE A 333 24.34 -3.57 -4.53
N GLN A 334 25.08 -2.88 -3.65
CA GLN A 334 26.04 -1.89 -4.13
C GLN A 334 26.99 -2.54 -5.13
N PRO A 335 27.03 -2.06 -6.39
CA PRO A 335 27.91 -2.61 -7.39
C PRO A 335 29.36 -2.39 -6.96
N ARG A 336 30.22 -3.36 -7.25
CA ARG A 336 31.66 -3.26 -6.93
C ARG A 336 32.34 -2.13 -7.70
N ASN A 337 31.83 -1.85 -8.92
CA ASN A 337 32.27 -0.75 -9.75
C ASN A 337 31.09 0.20 -10.02
N ALA A 338 31.34 1.51 -10.03
CA ALA A 338 30.32 2.50 -10.33
C ALA A 338 29.72 2.37 -11.75
N GLU A 339 30.44 1.66 -12.66
CA GLU A 339 30.01 1.39 -14.03
C GLU A 339 28.91 0.32 -14.11
N ASP A 340 28.82 -0.56 -13.09
CA ASP A 340 27.85 -1.66 -13.02
C ASP A 340 26.52 -1.25 -12.36
N ALA A 341 26.40 0.00 -11.90
CA ALA A 341 25.18 0.51 -11.29
C ALA A 341 24.04 0.63 -12.31
N TRP A 342 22.85 0.16 -11.96
CA TRP A 342 21.66 0.26 -12.82
C TRP A 342 21.26 1.70 -13.14
N ALA A 343 21.51 2.64 -12.22
CA ALA A 343 21.14 4.03 -12.40
C ALA A 343 22.10 4.96 -11.65
N VAL A 344 22.68 5.93 -12.37
CA VAL A 344 23.55 6.96 -11.81
C VAL A 344 22.97 8.34 -12.12
N GLN A 345 22.64 9.10 -11.07
CA GLN A 345 22.19 10.48 -11.25
C GLN A 345 23.39 11.41 -11.48
N ARG A 346 23.30 12.20 -12.55
CA ARG A 346 24.33 13.18 -12.93
C ARG A 346 24.07 14.53 -12.24
N ALA A 347 25.08 15.37 -12.21
CA ALA A 347 25.02 16.69 -11.59
C ALA A 347 23.99 17.64 -12.24
N ASP A 348 23.59 17.39 -13.48
CA ASP A 348 22.58 18.14 -14.21
C ASP A 348 21.16 17.65 -13.98
N GLY A 349 20.98 16.64 -13.11
CA GLY A 349 19.70 16.03 -12.81
C GLY A 349 19.23 14.96 -13.80
N SER A 350 20.00 14.69 -14.87
CA SER A 350 19.77 13.56 -15.76
C SER A 350 20.22 12.25 -15.12
N TRP A 351 19.74 11.12 -15.65
CA TRP A 351 20.11 9.78 -15.21
C TRP A 351 20.80 9.01 -16.32
N LEU A 352 21.94 8.42 -15.99
CA LEU A 352 22.55 7.39 -16.82
C LEU A 352 22.05 6.05 -16.32
N LEU A 353 21.33 5.33 -17.18
CA LEU A 353 20.61 4.11 -16.87
C LEU A 353 21.22 2.93 -17.62
N ASP A 354 21.35 1.80 -16.95
CA ASP A 354 21.70 0.54 -17.59
C ASP A 354 20.53 0.02 -18.43
N GLY A 355 20.80 -0.52 -19.61
CA GLY A 355 19.77 -1.07 -20.48
C GLY A 355 19.08 -2.33 -19.90
N LEU A 356 19.74 -3.03 -19.00
CA LEU A 356 19.20 -4.20 -18.30
C LEU A 356 18.40 -3.85 -17.06
N ILE A 357 18.33 -2.56 -16.65
CA ILE A 357 17.53 -2.17 -15.50
C ILE A 357 16.09 -2.71 -15.65
N PRO A 358 15.57 -3.48 -14.66
CA PRO A 358 14.22 -3.99 -14.70
C PRO A 358 13.20 -2.85 -14.67
N MET A 359 12.06 -3.02 -15.37
CA MET A 359 11.01 -2.00 -15.45
C MET A 359 10.49 -1.50 -14.10
N PRO A 360 10.26 -2.34 -13.08
CA PRO A 360 9.86 -1.87 -11.76
C PRO A 360 10.90 -0.95 -11.11
N GLU A 361 12.19 -1.30 -11.20
CA GLU A 361 13.28 -0.51 -10.66
C GLU A 361 13.45 0.83 -11.42
N LEU A 362 13.34 0.80 -12.75
CA LEU A 362 13.35 2.00 -13.57
C LEU A 362 12.24 2.97 -13.15
N LYS A 363 11.00 2.46 -12.96
CA LYS A 363 9.84 3.27 -12.55
C LYS A 363 10.08 3.94 -11.19
N ASP A 364 10.63 3.21 -10.24
CA ASP A 364 10.92 3.73 -8.91
C ASP A 364 12.06 4.79 -8.95
N ARG A 365 13.12 4.58 -9.75
CA ARG A 365 14.28 5.48 -9.84
C ARG A 365 13.98 6.83 -10.50
N ILE A 366 13.22 6.81 -11.59
CA ILE A 366 12.93 8.05 -12.34
C ILE A 366 11.48 8.51 -12.16
N HIS A 367 10.71 7.88 -11.24
CA HIS A 367 9.32 8.20 -10.93
C HIS A 367 8.39 8.17 -12.16
N LEU A 368 8.50 7.11 -12.98
CA LEU A 368 7.56 6.83 -14.06
C LEU A 368 6.25 6.28 -13.48
N LYS A 369 5.14 6.81 -13.97
CA LYS A 369 3.81 6.35 -13.55
C LYS A 369 3.42 5.04 -14.23
N SER A 370 3.78 4.90 -15.50
CA SER A 370 3.46 3.73 -16.32
C SER A 370 4.52 3.49 -17.38
N ALA A 371 4.59 2.27 -17.89
CA ALA A 371 5.39 1.94 -19.06
C ALA A 371 4.47 1.53 -20.23
N PRO A 372 4.88 1.77 -21.50
CA PRO A 372 4.02 1.49 -22.65
C PRO A 372 3.72 0.00 -22.77
N GLU A 373 2.46 -0.40 -22.80
CA GLU A 373 1.99 -1.79 -22.91
C GLU A 373 2.61 -2.78 -21.90
N GLU A 374 2.94 -2.31 -20.70
CA GLU A 374 3.55 -3.09 -19.62
C GLU A 374 2.73 -4.36 -19.29
N ASP A 375 1.40 -4.21 -19.26
CA ASP A 375 0.47 -5.31 -18.94
C ASP A 375 0.51 -6.48 -19.94
N LYS A 376 1.12 -6.28 -21.11
CA LYS A 376 1.21 -7.32 -22.14
C LYS A 376 2.48 -8.18 -22.04
N GLY A 377 3.38 -7.90 -21.09
CA GLY A 377 4.60 -8.69 -20.84
C GLY A 377 5.56 -8.77 -22.02
N ARG A 378 5.56 -7.76 -22.92
CA ARG A 378 6.39 -7.78 -24.15
C ARG A 378 7.86 -7.48 -23.91
N TYR A 379 8.18 -6.87 -22.80
CA TYR A 379 9.55 -6.55 -22.39
C TYR A 379 9.60 -6.40 -20.87
N HIS A 380 10.79 -6.60 -20.30
CA HIS A 380 11.00 -6.56 -18.86
C HIS A 380 12.11 -5.57 -18.43
N THR A 381 12.85 -5.01 -19.42
CA THR A 381 14.00 -4.11 -19.20
C THR A 381 13.86 -2.84 -20.00
N LEU A 382 14.66 -1.82 -19.65
CA LEU A 382 14.75 -0.57 -20.40
C LEU A 382 15.17 -0.78 -21.86
N SER A 383 16.13 -1.68 -22.12
CA SER A 383 16.53 -2.05 -23.48
C SER A 383 15.34 -2.55 -24.31
N GLY A 384 14.51 -3.42 -23.73
CA GLY A 384 13.28 -3.89 -24.35
C GLY A 384 12.26 -2.78 -24.58
N MET A 385 12.06 -1.90 -23.61
CA MET A 385 11.21 -0.71 -23.74
C MET A 385 11.67 0.21 -24.88
N MET A 386 12.98 0.46 -24.98
CA MET A 386 13.55 1.28 -26.06
C MET A 386 13.31 0.65 -27.44
N MET A 387 13.50 -0.67 -27.60
CA MET A 387 13.20 -1.39 -28.83
C MET A 387 11.71 -1.27 -29.20
N TRP A 388 10.83 -1.37 -28.22
CA TRP A 388 9.39 -1.23 -28.43
C TRP A 388 9.02 0.19 -28.87
N LEU A 389 9.53 1.23 -28.19
CA LEU A 389 9.26 2.64 -28.51
C LEU A 389 9.77 3.03 -29.90
N LEU A 390 10.92 2.52 -30.29
CA LEU A 390 11.54 2.83 -31.59
C LEU A 390 10.98 1.96 -32.74
N GLY A 391 10.33 0.82 -32.43
CA GLY A 391 9.79 -0.12 -33.42
C GLY A 391 10.87 -0.78 -34.30
N ARG A 392 12.15 -0.67 -33.94
CA ARG A 392 13.31 -1.22 -34.64
C ARG A 392 14.48 -1.43 -33.67
N LEU A 393 15.53 -2.11 -34.13
CA LEU A 393 16.77 -2.22 -33.37
C LEU A 393 17.36 -0.81 -33.15
N PRO A 394 17.65 -0.45 -31.88
CA PRO A 394 18.21 0.86 -31.54
C PRO A 394 19.62 1.07 -32.11
N ARG A 395 19.97 2.33 -32.29
CA ARG A 395 21.33 2.78 -32.62
C ARG A 395 21.78 3.85 -31.63
N THR A 396 23.07 3.98 -31.41
CA THR A 396 23.61 5.07 -30.58
C THR A 396 23.14 6.42 -31.13
N GLY A 397 22.61 7.27 -30.23
CA GLY A 397 22.01 8.56 -30.56
C GLY A 397 20.52 8.51 -30.90
N ASP A 398 19.89 7.33 -30.94
CA ASP A 398 18.43 7.24 -31.06
C ASP A 398 17.74 7.78 -29.81
N VAL A 399 16.63 8.49 -30.02
CA VAL A 399 15.89 9.17 -28.97
C VAL A 399 14.44 8.71 -29.00
N ALA A 400 13.92 8.34 -27.83
CA ALA A 400 12.50 8.11 -27.58
C ALA A 400 12.01 9.08 -26.49
N GLN A 401 10.70 9.33 -26.45
CA GLN A 401 10.08 10.15 -25.41
C GLN A 401 8.94 9.35 -24.77
N TRP A 402 8.88 9.37 -23.45
CA TRP A 402 7.80 8.77 -22.69
C TRP A 402 7.52 9.57 -21.43
N GLU A 403 6.27 9.93 -21.21
CA GLU A 403 5.83 10.86 -20.17
C GLU A 403 6.67 12.16 -20.20
N GLN A 404 7.35 12.47 -19.11
CA GLN A 404 8.19 13.67 -18.94
C GLN A 404 9.67 13.44 -19.28
N TRP A 405 9.99 12.26 -19.82
CA TRP A 405 11.37 11.86 -20.05
C TRP A 405 11.71 11.76 -21.52
N ARG A 406 12.90 12.27 -21.87
CA ARG A 406 13.61 12.04 -23.10
C ARG A 406 14.69 10.99 -22.83
N LEU A 407 14.58 9.86 -23.50
CA LEU A 407 15.47 8.70 -23.38
C LEU A 407 16.37 8.64 -24.63
N GLU A 408 17.66 8.77 -24.43
CA GLU A 408 18.65 8.75 -25.53
C GLU A 408 19.59 7.55 -25.36
N VAL A 409 19.72 6.73 -26.39
CA VAL A 409 20.67 5.61 -26.43
C VAL A 409 22.08 6.15 -26.50
N VAL A 410 22.88 5.94 -25.44
CA VAL A 410 24.27 6.42 -25.35
C VAL A 410 25.22 5.35 -25.85
N ASP A 411 25.01 4.09 -25.45
CA ASP A 411 25.90 3.00 -25.80
C ASP A 411 25.13 1.71 -26.11
N LEU A 412 25.78 0.83 -26.91
CA LEU A 412 25.25 -0.45 -27.35
C LEU A 412 26.30 -1.54 -27.15
N ASP A 413 25.89 -2.65 -26.55
CA ASP A 413 26.63 -3.90 -26.55
C ASP A 413 26.06 -4.82 -27.63
N GLY A 414 26.73 -4.88 -28.78
CA GLY A 414 26.26 -5.60 -29.96
C GLY A 414 24.94 -5.06 -30.51
N LYS A 415 23.82 -5.75 -30.26
CA LYS A 415 22.47 -5.33 -30.67
C LYS A 415 21.62 -4.84 -29.50
N ARG A 416 22.10 -4.99 -28.28
CA ARG A 416 21.44 -4.59 -27.05
C ARG A 416 21.79 -3.15 -26.69
N VAL A 417 20.83 -2.41 -26.14
CA VAL A 417 21.11 -1.11 -25.52
C VAL A 417 21.83 -1.36 -24.20
N ASP A 418 23.05 -0.81 -24.08
CA ASP A 418 23.86 -0.89 -22.86
C ASP A 418 23.56 0.28 -21.93
N LYS A 419 23.64 1.50 -22.42
CA LYS A 419 23.40 2.69 -21.61
C LYS A 419 22.41 3.65 -22.27
N VAL A 420 21.50 4.19 -21.45
CA VAL A 420 20.50 5.18 -21.83
C VAL A 420 20.61 6.42 -20.96
N LEU A 421 20.64 7.59 -21.57
CA LEU A 421 20.55 8.87 -20.87
C LEU A 421 19.08 9.30 -20.80
N ALA A 422 18.53 9.38 -19.58
CA ALA A 422 17.20 9.91 -19.32
C ALA A 422 17.31 11.36 -18.84
N SER A 423 16.74 12.31 -19.59
CA SER A 423 16.66 13.71 -19.25
C SER A 423 15.20 14.18 -19.20
N ARG A 424 14.87 15.06 -18.25
CA ARG A 424 13.51 15.62 -18.18
C ARG A 424 13.27 16.56 -19.36
N LEU A 425 12.11 16.41 -19.98
CA LEU A 425 11.63 17.38 -20.95
C LEU A 425 11.32 18.70 -20.23
N PRO A 426 11.66 19.84 -20.83
CA PRO A 426 11.26 21.14 -20.29
C PRO A 426 9.73 21.19 -20.19
N GLU A 427 9.22 21.71 -19.06
CA GLU A 427 7.77 21.93 -18.94
C GLU A 427 7.31 22.85 -20.08
N PRO A 428 6.17 22.53 -20.73
CA PRO A 428 5.61 23.41 -21.75
C PRO A 428 5.37 24.77 -21.12
N VAL A 429 6.06 25.80 -21.62
CA VAL A 429 5.86 27.19 -21.22
C VAL A 429 4.39 27.49 -21.53
N GLN A 430 3.56 27.68 -20.52
CA GLN A 430 2.21 28.19 -20.71
C GLN A 430 2.35 29.55 -21.42
N PRO A 431 1.68 29.78 -22.57
CA PRO A 431 1.70 31.09 -23.18
C PRO A 431 1.12 32.08 -22.16
N CYS A 432 1.91 33.11 -21.81
CA CYS A 432 1.40 34.24 -21.06
C CYS A 432 0.22 34.81 -21.84
N ASP A 433 -0.99 34.71 -21.29
CA ASP A 433 -2.15 35.45 -21.78
C ASP A 433 -1.78 36.91 -21.71
N SER A 434 -1.51 37.48 -22.89
CA SER A 434 -1.38 38.91 -23.12
C SER A 434 -2.79 39.53 -23.15
N GLU A 435 -3.46 39.54 -22.00
CA GLU A 435 -4.60 40.42 -21.75
C GLU A 435 -4.11 41.68 -21.05
N GLY A 436 -4.07 42.76 -21.75
CA GLY A 436 -3.90 44.05 -21.09
C GLY A 436 -3.26 45.18 -21.90
N THR A 437 -3.69 45.45 -23.12
CA THR A 437 -3.49 46.78 -23.71
C THR A 437 -4.58 47.08 -24.76
N ASP A 438 -5.77 47.40 -24.26
CA ASP A 438 -6.71 48.21 -25.06
C ASP A 438 -7.72 48.92 -24.14
N SER A 439 -7.29 49.98 -23.47
CA SER A 439 -8.21 50.96 -22.89
C SER A 439 -7.50 52.31 -22.63
N LEU A 440 -6.99 52.97 -23.70
CA LEU A 440 -6.61 54.37 -23.66
C LEU A 440 -6.66 54.96 -25.09
N SER A 441 -7.88 55.08 -25.66
CA SER A 441 -8.13 56.02 -26.75
C SER A 441 -9.63 56.26 -26.93
N GLN A 442 -10.26 57.01 -26.00
CA GLN A 442 -11.51 57.73 -26.25
C GLN A 442 -11.72 58.76 -25.14
N ARG A 443 -10.97 59.88 -25.24
CA ARG A 443 -11.33 61.19 -24.73
C ARG A 443 -10.48 62.23 -25.42
N ALA A 444 -10.89 62.68 -26.56
CA ALA A 444 -10.66 64.01 -27.13
C ALA A 444 -11.50 64.09 -28.44
N ASP A 445 -12.71 64.53 -28.31
CA ASP A 445 -13.37 65.61 -29.00
C ASP A 445 -14.80 65.74 -28.49
#